data_c153576b82479fb53b63bb1bb40d886d
#
_entry.id   c153576b82479fb53b63bb1bb40d886d
#
_cell.length_a   1.000
_cell.length_b   1.000
_cell.length_c   1.000
_cell.angle_alpha   90.00
_cell.angle_beta   90.00
_cell.angle_gamma   90.00
#
_symmetry.space_group_name_H-M   'P 1'
#
loop_
_entity.id
_entity.type
_entity.pdbx_description
1 polymer ?
#
loop_
_entity_poly.entity_id
_entity_poly.type
_entity_poly.pdbx_seq_one_letter_code
_entity_poly.pdbx_strand_id
1 'polypeptide(L)'
;MFDLIIMLSRYLFVIYIGLYLWEAIVYIAYEQGGYLGSPYRAVSVQRRLVVLMHLTAFLILSYNRDTYLFDWQALLFGAISLIFLLVAIQLLDRFYYEGCPLIWTGMLFLMDVSLIMLQRVDPALAHKQLVWMALGLAGMLALPSILRLIPRFEIFEWAYIIVCYGLLLFTQIFGVEHGGSQNWLEIGSISFQPSEISRSIKRSRTG
;
A
#
# COMPACT_ATOMS: atom_id res chain seq x y z
N MET A 1 27.28 -11.83 17.71
CA MET A 1 25.86 -12.22 17.94
C MET A 1 24.90 -11.46 17.01
N PHE A 2 25.01 -10.15 16.85
CA PHE A 2 24.12 -9.35 15.98
C PHE A 2 24.26 -9.64 14.48
N ASP A 3 25.46 -9.87 13.96
CA ASP A 3 25.64 -10.25 12.56
C ASP A 3 24.89 -11.53 12.20
N LEU A 4 24.78 -12.44 13.15
CA LEU A 4 24.02 -13.66 13.01
C LEU A 4 22.51 -13.39 12.98
N ILE A 5 22.02 -12.44 13.78
CA ILE A 5 20.61 -12.01 13.76
C ILE A 5 20.27 -11.34 12.42
N ILE A 6 21.13 -10.46 11.92
CA ILE A 6 20.93 -9.81 10.62
C ILE A 6 20.97 -10.84 9.47
N MET A 7 21.85 -11.83 9.55
CA MET A 7 21.91 -12.89 8.56
C MET A 7 20.68 -13.79 8.62
N LEU A 8 20.22 -14.16 9.82
CA LEU A 8 19.00 -14.93 10.02
C LEU A 8 17.75 -14.16 9.58
N SER A 9 17.72 -12.85 9.77
CA SER A 9 16.56 -12.03 9.41
C SER A 9 16.22 -12.11 7.92
N ARG A 10 17.22 -12.23 7.04
CA ARG A 10 17.00 -12.39 5.58
C ARG A 10 16.17 -13.64 5.29
N TYR A 11 16.52 -14.76 5.91
CA TYR A 11 15.78 -16.02 5.73
C TYR A 11 14.38 -15.93 6.35
N LEU A 12 14.26 -15.23 7.48
CA LEU A 12 12.98 -15.03 8.16
C LEU A 12 12.02 -14.21 7.29
N PHE A 13 12.47 -13.16 6.62
CA PHE A 13 11.64 -12.40 5.67
C PHE A 13 11.21 -13.25 4.47
N VAL A 14 12.12 -14.06 3.91
CA VAL A 14 11.77 -15.00 2.82
C VAL A 14 10.70 -15.99 3.28
N ILE A 15 10.80 -16.51 4.51
CA ILE A 15 9.79 -17.40 5.08
C ILE A 15 8.45 -16.68 5.25
N TYR A 16 8.41 -15.45 5.77
CA TYR A 16 7.18 -14.67 5.90
C TYR A 16 6.49 -14.45 4.56
N ILE A 17 7.25 -14.05 3.55
CA ILE A 17 6.72 -13.84 2.18
C ILE A 17 6.22 -15.18 1.60
N GLY A 18 6.97 -16.26 1.76
CA GLY A 18 6.58 -17.59 1.29
C GLY A 18 5.28 -18.08 1.94
N LEU A 19 5.17 -17.93 3.26
CA LEU A 19 3.94 -18.28 3.99
C LEU A 19 2.76 -17.38 3.60
N TYR A 20 3.02 -16.08 3.41
CA TYR A 20 2.00 -15.13 2.94
C TYR A 20 1.43 -15.54 1.58
N LEU A 21 2.31 -15.88 0.62
CA LEU A 21 1.91 -16.34 -0.71
C LEU A 21 1.20 -17.69 -0.65
N TRP A 22 1.65 -18.60 0.20
CA TRP A 22 0.98 -19.88 0.41
C TRP A 22 -0.47 -19.70 0.87
N GLU A 23 -0.71 -18.85 1.86
CA GLU A 23 -2.07 -18.55 2.33
C GLU A 23 -2.93 -17.86 1.25
N ALA A 24 -2.32 -17.05 0.36
CA ALA A 24 -3.03 -16.50 -0.79
C ALA A 24 -3.48 -17.59 -1.77
N ILE A 25 -2.62 -18.58 -2.03
CA ILE A 25 -2.96 -19.74 -2.88
C ILE A 25 -4.08 -20.55 -2.23
N VAL A 26 -4.01 -20.79 -0.92
CA VAL A 26 -5.05 -21.50 -0.16
C VAL A 26 -6.41 -20.79 -0.28
N TYR A 27 -6.41 -19.44 -0.17
CA TYR A 27 -7.61 -18.63 -0.33
C TYR A 27 -8.21 -18.79 -1.74
N ILE A 28 -7.39 -18.63 -2.79
CA ILE A 28 -7.82 -18.72 -4.18
C ILE A 28 -8.32 -20.15 -4.51
N ALA A 29 -7.61 -21.17 -4.03
CA ALA A 29 -8.00 -22.56 -4.25
C ALA A 29 -9.37 -22.87 -3.63
N TYR A 30 -9.66 -22.31 -2.46
CA TYR A 30 -10.98 -22.44 -1.83
C TYR A 30 -12.09 -21.79 -2.67
N GLU A 31 -11.88 -20.57 -3.16
CA GLU A 31 -12.83 -19.85 -4.04
C GLU A 31 -13.12 -20.63 -5.34
N GLN A 32 -12.17 -21.41 -5.82
CA GLN A 32 -12.32 -22.27 -6.99
C GLN A 32 -12.94 -23.65 -6.70
N GLY A 33 -13.45 -23.85 -5.47
CA GLY A 33 -14.09 -25.12 -5.05
C GLY A 33 -13.12 -26.17 -4.53
N GLY A 34 -11.87 -25.82 -4.23
CA GLY A 34 -10.89 -26.70 -3.59
C GLY A 34 -11.10 -26.83 -2.07
N TYR A 35 -10.62 -27.93 -1.50
CA TYR A 35 -10.77 -28.24 -0.05
C TYR A 35 -9.54 -27.86 0.79
N LEU A 36 -8.71 -26.94 0.35
CA LEU A 36 -7.42 -26.59 0.97
C LEU A 36 -7.51 -25.68 2.19
N GLY A 37 -8.61 -25.65 2.92
CA GLY A 37 -8.73 -24.89 4.17
C GLY A 37 -9.90 -23.91 4.19
N SER A 38 -9.84 -22.92 5.11
CA SER A 38 -10.88 -21.89 5.28
C SER A 38 -10.36 -20.54 4.82
N PRO A 39 -11.10 -19.78 3.99
CA PRO A 39 -10.68 -18.46 3.52
C PRO A 39 -10.49 -17.46 4.67
N TYR A 40 -11.33 -17.53 5.70
CA TYR A 40 -11.18 -16.69 6.91
C TYR A 40 -9.87 -16.95 7.67
N ARG A 41 -9.47 -18.22 7.76
CA ARG A 41 -8.21 -18.58 8.37
C ARG A 41 -7.04 -18.08 7.55
N ALA A 42 -7.05 -18.24 6.24
CA ALA A 42 -6.00 -17.79 5.35
C ALA A 42 -5.75 -16.27 5.49
N VAL A 43 -6.81 -15.46 5.39
CA VAL A 43 -6.73 -14.01 5.56
C VAL A 43 -6.23 -13.62 6.95
N SER A 44 -6.71 -14.30 8.00
CA SER A 44 -6.26 -14.03 9.38
C SER A 44 -4.78 -14.37 9.59
N VAL A 45 -4.28 -15.43 8.98
CA VAL A 45 -2.85 -15.79 9.01
C VAL A 45 -2.03 -14.77 8.24
N GLN A 46 -2.46 -14.36 7.05
CA GLN A 46 -1.79 -13.33 6.25
C GLN A 46 -1.63 -12.02 7.03
N ARG A 47 -2.68 -11.54 7.68
CA ARG A 47 -2.64 -10.31 8.48
C ARG A 47 -1.66 -10.42 9.66
N ARG A 48 -1.64 -11.57 10.34
CA ARG A 48 -0.66 -11.81 11.41
C ARG A 48 0.77 -11.84 10.87
N LEU A 49 0.99 -12.42 9.70
CA LEU A 49 2.31 -12.43 9.07
C LEU A 49 2.78 -11.02 8.69
N VAL A 50 1.89 -10.17 8.18
CA VAL A 50 2.21 -8.76 7.90
C VAL A 50 2.62 -8.03 9.17
N VAL A 51 1.85 -8.16 10.25
CA VAL A 51 2.17 -7.55 11.56
C VAL A 51 3.51 -8.06 12.11
N LEU A 52 3.76 -9.37 12.03
CA LEU A 52 5.03 -9.95 12.48
C LEU A 52 6.21 -9.46 11.64
N MET A 53 6.03 -9.37 10.32
CA MET A 53 7.03 -8.84 9.41
C MET A 53 7.34 -7.37 9.73
N HIS A 54 6.31 -6.55 9.94
CA HIS A 54 6.45 -5.16 10.34
C HIS A 54 7.25 -5.01 11.64
N LEU A 55 6.84 -5.72 12.70
CA LEU A 55 7.52 -5.68 14.00
C LEU A 55 8.98 -6.09 13.90
N THR A 56 9.27 -7.22 13.23
CA THR A 56 10.64 -7.70 13.08
C THR A 56 11.50 -6.74 12.25
N ALA A 57 10.93 -6.14 11.19
CA ALA A 57 11.64 -5.18 10.35
C ALA A 57 12.02 -3.93 11.13
N PHE A 58 11.08 -3.31 11.85
CA PHE A 58 11.35 -2.09 12.59
C PHE A 58 12.22 -2.32 13.83
N LEU A 59 12.17 -3.48 14.47
CA LEU A 59 13.12 -3.86 15.49
C LEU A 59 14.56 -3.93 14.95
N ILE A 60 14.74 -4.48 13.74
CA ILE A 60 16.05 -4.57 13.10
C ILE A 60 16.53 -3.18 12.64
N LEU A 61 15.62 -2.38 12.04
CA LEU A 61 15.92 -1.02 11.57
C LEU A 61 16.24 -0.05 12.72
N SER A 62 15.62 -0.24 13.88
CA SER A 62 15.90 0.60 15.06
C SER A 62 17.27 0.32 15.70
N TYR A 63 17.92 -0.77 15.34
CA TYR A 63 19.22 -1.10 15.86
C TYR A 63 20.34 -0.55 14.97
N ASN A 64 21.07 0.44 15.50
CA ASN A 64 22.24 1.02 14.82
C ASN A 64 23.48 0.15 15.08
N ARG A 65 24.05 -0.42 14.02
CA ARG A 65 25.21 -1.31 14.09
C ARG A 65 26.50 -0.60 14.55
N ASP A 66 26.66 0.66 14.16
CA ASP A 66 27.90 1.39 14.38
C ASP A 66 28.02 1.91 15.81
N THR A 67 26.88 2.30 16.41
CA THR A 67 26.82 2.87 17.75
C THR A 67 26.38 1.88 18.84
N TYR A 68 25.89 0.71 18.46
CA TYR A 68 25.25 -0.29 19.35
C TYR A 68 24.08 0.28 20.17
N LEU A 69 23.48 1.36 19.71
CA LEU A 69 22.35 2.03 20.35
C LEU A 69 21.07 1.84 19.53
N PHE A 70 19.94 1.92 20.22
CA PHE A 70 18.63 1.92 19.56
C PHE A 70 18.31 3.32 19.03
N ASP A 71 17.90 3.37 17.77
CA ASP A 71 17.31 4.58 17.17
C ASP A 71 15.83 4.66 17.57
N TRP A 72 15.55 5.51 18.54
CA TRP A 72 14.20 5.74 19.03
C TRP A 72 13.28 6.35 17.98
N GLN A 73 13.80 7.11 17.03
CA GLN A 73 13.02 7.73 15.97
C GLN A 73 12.49 6.64 15.02
N ALA A 74 13.34 5.71 14.61
CA ALA A 74 12.93 4.57 13.79
C ALA A 74 11.91 3.66 14.50
N LEU A 75 12.09 3.42 15.81
CA LEU A 75 11.16 2.62 16.61
C LEU A 75 9.80 3.31 16.75
N LEU A 76 9.79 4.61 17.00
CA LEU A 76 8.58 5.41 17.15
C LEU A 76 7.81 5.49 15.83
N PHE A 77 8.51 5.67 14.72
CA PHE A 77 7.91 5.61 13.39
C PHE A 77 7.31 4.22 13.10
N GLY A 78 8.02 3.15 13.46
CA GLY A 78 7.50 1.78 13.38
C GLY A 78 6.22 1.58 14.20
N ALA A 79 6.16 2.13 15.42
CA ALA A 79 4.95 2.06 16.23
C ALA A 79 3.77 2.84 15.60
N ILE A 80 4.01 4.03 15.07
CA ILE A 80 2.97 4.85 14.41
C ILE A 80 2.46 4.15 13.15
N SER A 81 3.37 3.64 12.31
CA SER A 81 3.00 2.92 11.08
C SER A 81 2.29 1.60 11.36
N LEU A 82 2.62 0.91 12.46
CA LEU A 82 1.86 -0.26 12.92
C LEU A 82 0.43 0.10 13.31
N ILE A 83 0.25 1.16 14.09
CA ILE A 83 -1.09 1.64 14.46
C ILE A 83 -1.90 1.98 13.20
N PHE A 84 -1.28 2.70 12.26
CA PHE A 84 -1.89 2.99 10.98
C PHE A 84 -2.33 1.71 10.24
N LEU A 85 -1.47 0.70 10.15
CA LEU A 85 -1.75 -0.58 9.51
C LEU A 85 -2.95 -1.29 10.16
N LEU A 86 -2.98 -1.37 11.49
CA LEU A 86 -4.08 -2.01 12.23
C LEU A 86 -5.41 -1.26 12.05
N VAL A 87 -5.38 0.06 12.09
CA VAL A 87 -6.56 0.90 11.83
C VAL A 87 -7.04 0.73 10.39
N ALA A 88 -6.12 0.71 9.42
CA ALA A 88 -6.45 0.49 8.02
C ALA A 88 -7.16 -0.85 7.80
N ILE A 89 -6.65 -1.94 8.40
CA ILE A 89 -7.31 -3.27 8.34
C ILE A 89 -8.75 -3.18 8.85
N GLN A 90 -8.96 -2.57 10.03
CA GLN A 90 -10.29 -2.47 10.64
C GLN A 90 -11.26 -1.61 9.81
N LEU A 91 -10.78 -0.48 9.28
CA LEU A 91 -11.59 0.40 8.46
C LEU A 91 -11.99 -0.25 7.14
N LEU A 92 -11.04 -0.91 6.46
CA LEU A 92 -11.31 -1.61 5.21
C LEU A 92 -12.32 -2.75 5.41
N ASP A 93 -12.18 -3.55 6.46
CA ASP A 93 -13.15 -4.59 6.78
C ASP A 93 -14.55 -4.06 7.07
N ARG A 94 -14.63 -2.89 7.71
CA ARG A 94 -15.92 -2.30 8.04
C ARG A 94 -16.61 -1.65 6.84
N PHE A 95 -15.87 -0.97 5.97
CA PHE A 95 -16.44 -0.21 4.85
C PHE A 95 -16.60 -1.07 3.58
N TYR A 96 -15.78 -2.10 3.43
CA TYR A 96 -15.76 -2.96 2.24
C TYR A 96 -15.97 -4.44 2.59
N TYR A 97 -16.94 -4.70 3.49
CA TYR A 97 -17.22 -6.05 4.00
C TYR A 97 -17.65 -7.04 2.91
N GLU A 98 -18.25 -6.57 1.80
CA GLU A 98 -18.62 -7.36 0.62
C GLU A 98 -17.44 -7.57 -0.36
N GLY A 99 -16.34 -6.85 -0.18
CA GLY A 99 -15.17 -6.94 -1.04
C GLY A 99 -14.32 -8.17 -0.76
N CYS A 100 -13.40 -8.48 -1.68
CA CYS A 100 -12.45 -9.57 -1.51
C CYS A 100 -11.37 -9.21 -0.47
N PRO A 101 -11.33 -9.85 0.72
CA PRO A 101 -10.37 -9.51 1.77
C PRO A 101 -8.91 -9.74 1.35
N LEU A 102 -8.66 -10.64 0.41
CA LEU A 102 -7.32 -10.92 -0.11
C LEU A 102 -6.71 -9.70 -0.80
N ILE A 103 -7.53 -8.93 -1.55
CA ILE A 103 -7.06 -7.74 -2.27
C ILE A 103 -6.60 -6.67 -1.27
N TRP A 104 -7.40 -6.41 -0.23
CA TRP A 104 -7.06 -5.41 0.79
C TRP A 104 -5.83 -5.80 1.60
N THR A 105 -5.75 -7.07 1.97
CA THR A 105 -4.59 -7.59 2.71
C THR A 105 -3.33 -7.54 1.85
N GLY A 106 -3.44 -7.85 0.54
CA GLY A 106 -2.33 -7.73 -0.41
C GLY A 106 -1.86 -6.29 -0.60
N MET A 107 -2.79 -5.35 -0.73
CA MET A 107 -2.48 -3.92 -0.80
C MET A 107 -1.73 -3.45 0.45
N LEU A 108 -2.23 -3.77 1.64
CA LEU A 108 -1.60 -3.39 2.90
C LEU A 108 -0.22 -4.04 3.08
N PHE A 109 -0.04 -5.28 2.65
CA PHE A 109 1.27 -5.95 2.64
C PHE A 109 2.28 -5.18 1.77
N LEU A 110 1.91 -4.80 0.55
CA LEU A 110 2.80 -4.05 -0.34
C LEU A 110 3.11 -2.65 0.20
N MET A 111 2.13 -2.00 0.82
CA MET A 111 2.30 -0.71 1.49
C MET A 111 3.29 -0.82 2.65
N ASP A 112 3.17 -1.87 3.46
CA ASP A 112 4.07 -2.12 4.59
C ASP A 112 5.51 -2.38 4.14
N VAL A 113 5.69 -3.24 3.13
CA VAL A 113 7.01 -3.47 2.52
C VAL A 113 7.61 -2.17 2.00
N SER A 114 6.81 -1.32 1.35
CA SER A 114 7.26 -0.01 0.86
C SER A 114 7.75 0.90 2.00
N LEU A 115 7.00 0.97 3.12
CA LEU A 115 7.42 1.77 4.29
C LEU A 115 8.72 1.25 4.91
N ILE A 116 8.87 -0.07 5.05
CA ILE A 116 10.09 -0.70 5.58
C ILE A 116 11.30 -0.34 4.70
N MET A 117 11.13 -0.46 3.38
CA MET A 117 12.21 -0.16 2.43
C MET A 117 12.57 1.32 2.43
N LEU A 118 11.58 2.23 2.43
CA LEU A 118 11.80 3.67 2.47
C LEU A 118 12.46 4.09 3.78
N GLN A 119 12.04 3.55 4.92
CA GLN A 119 12.64 3.86 6.21
C GLN A 119 14.12 3.49 6.25
N ARG A 120 14.50 2.42 5.54
CA ARG A 120 15.90 2.00 5.41
C ARG A 120 16.74 2.92 4.53
N VAL A 121 16.16 3.43 3.44
CA VAL A 121 16.86 4.24 2.42
C VAL A 121 16.89 5.70 2.81
N ASP A 122 15.73 6.26 3.14
CA ASP A 122 15.55 7.66 3.53
C ASP A 122 14.35 7.81 4.46
N PRO A 123 14.56 8.02 5.76
CA PRO A 123 13.48 8.20 6.73
C PRO A 123 12.53 9.37 6.39
N ALA A 124 13.04 10.45 5.76
CA ALA A 124 12.20 11.59 5.39
C ALA A 124 11.18 11.22 4.31
N LEU A 125 11.57 10.35 3.36
CA LEU A 125 10.66 9.81 2.36
C LEU A 125 9.63 8.85 2.97
N ALA A 126 10.02 8.05 3.97
CA ALA A 126 9.10 7.17 4.67
C ALA A 126 7.98 7.94 5.38
N HIS A 127 8.30 9.07 6.04
CA HIS A 127 7.30 9.93 6.65
C HIS A 127 6.33 10.53 5.62
N LYS A 128 6.84 11.03 4.49
CA LYS A 128 5.99 11.53 3.39
C LYS A 128 5.09 10.41 2.85
N GLN A 129 5.63 9.22 2.66
CA GLN A 129 4.88 8.07 2.18
C GLN A 129 3.72 7.69 3.12
N LEU A 130 3.96 7.67 4.44
CA LEU A 130 2.91 7.38 5.43
C LEU A 130 1.76 8.39 5.35
N VAL A 131 2.08 9.69 5.17
CA VAL A 131 1.05 10.74 4.99
C VAL A 131 0.24 10.50 3.72
N TRP A 132 0.91 10.17 2.59
CA TRP A 132 0.20 9.87 1.33
C TRP A 132 -0.66 8.61 1.44
N MET A 133 -0.21 7.59 2.15
CA MET A 133 -0.99 6.39 2.41
C MET A 133 -2.24 6.71 3.26
N ALA A 134 -2.12 7.57 4.27
CA ALA A 134 -3.25 8.01 5.08
C ALA A 134 -4.26 8.80 4.25
N LEU A 135 -3.80 9.73 3.40
CA LEU A 135 -4.65 10.47 2.48
C LEU A 135 -5.33 9.55 1.45
N GLY A 136 -4.61 8.58 0.91
CA GLY A 136 -5.14 7.58 -0.02
C GLY A 136 -6.22 6.71 0.63
N LEU A 137 -5.98 6.25 1.87
CA LEU A 137 -6.97 5.51 2.64
C LEU A 137 -8.22 6.35 2.91
N ALA A 138 -8.06 7.61 3.33
CA ALA A 138 -9.17 8.52 3.56
C ALA A 138 -10.00 8.76 2.29
N GLY A 139 -9.32 8.98 1.14
CA GLY A 139 -9.96 9.11 -0.17
C GLY A 139 -10.73 7.85 -0.55
N MET A 140 -10.14 6.67 -0.35
CA MET A 140 -10.78 5.40 -0.62
C MET A 140 -12.02 5.16 0.25
N LEU A 141 -11.97 5.53 1.53
CA LEU A 141 -13.13 5.42 2.43
C LEU A 141 -14.23 6.44 2.11
N ALA A 142 -13.87 7.62 1.61
CA ALA A 142 -14.83 8.65 1.18
C ALA A 142 -15.50 8.30 -0.17
N LEU A 143 -14.83 7.54 -1.03
CA LEU A 143 -15.27 7.24 -2.39
C LEU A 143 -16.71 6.68 -2.46
N PRO A 144 -17.11 5.65 -1.69
CA PRO A 144 -18.49 5.13 -1.74
C PRO A 144 -19.54 6.18 -1.37
N SER A 145 -19.21 7.06 -0.42
CA SER A 145 -20.11 8.15 -0.01
C SER A 145 -20.24 9.21 -1.09
N ILE A 146 -19.13 9.58 -1.74
CA ILE A 146 -19.12 10.52 -2.86
C ILE A 146 -19.90 9.95 -4.05
N LEU A 147 -19.70 8.65 -4.36
CA LEU A 147 -20.39 7.98 -5.45
C LEU A 147 -21.91 7.93 -5.25
N ARG A 148 -22.38 7.78 -4.00
CA ARG A 148 -23.80 7.81 -3.66
C ARG A 148 -24.44 9.21 -3.81
N LEU A 149 -23.65 10.27 -3.68
CA LEU A 149 -24.10 11.65 -3.82
C LEU A 149 -24.31 12.07 -5.28
N ILE A 150 -23.69 11.39 -6.22
CA ILE A 150 -23.77 11.68 -7.67
C ILE A 150 -24.70 10.66 -8.34
N PRO A 151 -26.04 10.92 -8.37
CA PRO A 151 -26.97 10.04 -9.08
C PRO A 151 -26.74 10.23 -10.59
N ARG A 152 -26.43 9.17 -11.30
CA ARG A 152 -26.20 9.13 -12.74
C ARG A 152 -24.77 9.44 -13.19
N PHE A 153 -23.83 8.64 -12.72
CA PHE A 153 -22.45 8.64 -13.24
C PHE A 153 -22.36 8.52 -14.78
N GLU A 154 -23.32 7.85 -15.40
CA GLU A 154 -23.39 7.61 -16.85
C GLU A 154 -23.48 8.91 -17.67
N ILE A 155 -24.08 9.98 -17.11
CA ILE A 155 -24.22 11.28 -17.81
C ILE A 155 -22.89 12.04 -17.89
N PHE A 156 -21.94 11.74 -17.00
CA PHE A 156 -20.67 12.43 -16.90
C PHE A 156 -19.52 11.75 -17.67
N GLU A 157 -19.79 10.74 -18.52
CA GLU A 157 -18.73 10.09 -19.33
C GLU A 157 -17.84 11.08 -20.07
N TRP A 158 -18.46 12.06 -20.74
CA TRP A 158 -17.72 13.09 -21.48
C TRP A 158 -16.91 13.99 -20.57
N ALA A 159 -17.41 14.33 -19.38
CA ALA A 159 -16.67 15.15 -18.43
C ALA A 159 -15.42 14.40 -17.92
N TYR A 160 -15.50 13.11 -17.65
CA TYR A 160 -14.33 12.30 -17.28
C TYR A 160 -13.30 12.24 -18.40
N ILE A 161 -13.74 12.04 -19.64
CA ILE A 161 -12.84 12.02 -20.80
C ILE A 161 -12.13 13.36 -20.94
N ILE A 162 -12.86 14.48 -20.86
CA ILE A 162 -12.30 15.82 -20.96
C ILE A 162 -11.30 16.11 -19.82
N VAL A 163 -11.64 15.73 -18.58
CA VAL A 163 -10.74 15.91 -17.44
C VAL A 163 -9.48 15.07 -17.60
N CYS A 164 -9.59 13.82 -18.03
CA CYS A 164 -8.44 12.93 -18.24
C CYS A 164 -7.52 13.44 -19.34
N TYR A 165 -8.08 13.81 -20.50
CA TYR A 165 -7.29 14.37 -21.59
C TYR A 165 -6.69 15.72 -21.21
N GLY A 166 -7.46 16.58 -20.51
CA GLY A 166 -6.98 17.85 -20.02
C GLY A 166 -5.79 17.69 -19.07
N LEU A 167 -5.85 16.76 -18.12
CA LEU A 167 -4.74 16.45 -17.21
C LEU A 167 -3.51 15.89 -17.96
N LEU A 168 -3.72 15.04 -18.95
CA LEU A 168 -2.61 14.52 -19.77
C LEU A 168 -1.94 15.61 -20.60
N LEU A 169 -2.72 16.46 -21.26
CA LEU A 169 -2.20 17.61 -22.01
C LEU A 169 -1.50 18.61 -21.10
N PHE A 170 -2.09 18.89 -19.95
CA PHE A 170 -1.48 19.78 -18.95
C PHE A 170 -0.12 19.26 -18.47
N THR A 171 -0.02 17.94 -18.22
CA THR A 171 1.26 17.31 -17.85
C THR A 171 2.28 17.38 -18.97
N GLN A 172 1.84 17.23 -20.22
CA GLN A 172 2.74 17.27 -21.36
C GLN A 172 3.31 18.67 -21.61
N ILE A 173 2.54 19.73 -21.28
CA ILE A 173 2.95 21.13 -21.46
C ILE A 173 3.75 21.65 -20.27
N PHE A 174 3.35 21.30 -19.04
CA PHE A 174 3.91 21.83 -17.80
C PHE A 174 4.69 20.79 -16.97
N GLY A 175 4.85 19.57 -17.49
CA GLY A 175 5.55 18.49 -16.79
C GLY A 175 7.05 18.75 -16.68
N VAL A 176 7.61 18.47 -15.51
CA VAL A 176 9.05 18.50 -15.24
C VAL A 176 9.66 17.13 -15.53
N GLU A 177 10.84 17.11 -16.15
CA GLU A 177 11.56 15.84 -16.39
C GLU A 177 12.13 15.28 -15.08
N HIS A 178 11.65 14.11 -14.70
CA HIS A 178 12.25 13.29 -13.64
C HIS A 178 12.59 11.92 -14.19
N GLY A 179 13.87 11.55 -14.13
CA GLY A 179 14.34 10.24 -14.60
C GLY A 179 14.15 9.94 -16.08
N GLY A 180 14.16 10.98 -16.97
CA GLY A 180 14.01 10.82 -18.42
C GLY A 180 12.56 10.75 -18.92
N SER A 181 11.59 11.12 -18.09
CA SER A 181 10.17 11.13 -18.43
C SER A 181 9.52 12.45 -17.96
N GLN A 182 8.87 13.17 -18.91
CA GLN A 182 8.17 14.44 -18.65
C GLN A 182 6.74 14.25 -18.11
N ASN A 183 6.50 13.24 -17.28
CA ASN A 183 5.15 12.86 -16.85
C ASN A 183 4.81 13.34 -15.43
N TRP A 184 5.64 14.19 -14.83
CA TRP A 184 5.46 14.66 -13.45
C TRP A 184 5.04 16.13 -13.41
N LEU A 185 4.00 16.42 -12.63
CA LEU A 185 3.60 17.78 -12.27
C LEU A 185 4.11 18.06 -10.86
N GLU A 186 4.92 19.09 -10.70
CA GLU A 186 5.36 19.60 -9.42
C GLU A 186 4.56 20.85 -9.04
N ILE A 187 3.81 20.77 -7.94
CA ILE A 187 3.11 21.92 -7.35
C ILE A 187 3.68 22.09 -5.93
N GLY A 188 4.70 22.91 -5.79
CA GLY A 188 5.43 23.09 -4.54
C GLY A 188 6.26 21.87 -4.16
N SER A 189 5.98 21.22 -3.03
CA SER A 189 6.66 19.99 -2.57
C SER A 189 5.95 18.70 -2.98
N ILE A 190 4.89 18.78 -3.80
CA ILE A 190 4.05 17.65 -4.22
C ILE A 190 4.33 17.35 -5.68
N SER A 191 4.80 16.14 -5.97
CA SER A 191 4.92 15.60 -7.33
C SER A 191 3.81 14.59 -7.60
N PHE A 192 3.10 14.75 -8.71
CA PHE A 192 1.95 13.96 -9.11
C PHE A 192 2.07 13.54 -10.58
N GLN A 193 1.74 12.27 -10.88
CA GLN A 193 1.76 11.72 -12.23
C GLN A 193 0.33 11.49 -12.76
N PRO A 194 -0.24 12.36 -13.61
CA PRO A 194 -1.62 12.24 -14.08
C PRO A 194 -1.93 11.03 -14.96
N SER A 195 -0.92 10.41 -15.56
CA SER A 195 -1.09 9.22 -16.40
C SER A 195 -1.65 8.00 -15.64
N GLU A 196 -1.51 7.94 -14.32
CA GLU A 196 -2.08 6.87 -13.50
C GLU A 196 -3.60 6.97 -13.41
N ILE A 197 -4.16 8.18 -13.39
CA ILE A 197 -5.61 8.40 -13.36
C ILE A 197 -6.26 7.95 -14.68
N SER A 198 -5.61 8.25 -15.82
CA SER A 198 -6.15 7.89 -17.13
C SER A 198 -6.18 6.38 -17.38
N ARG A 199 -5.24 5.63 -16.77
CA ARG A 199 -5.17 4.17 -16.87
C ARG A 199 -6.30 3.47 -16.10
N SER A 200 -6.70 4.03 -14.97
CA SER A 200 -7.78 3.52 -14.12
C SER A 200 -9.15 3.64 -14.82
N ILE A 201 -9.40 4.71 -15.55
CA ILE A 201 -10.66 4.96 -16.25
C ILE A 201 -10.84 4.06 -17.49
N LYS A 202 -9.74 3.75 -18.20
CA LYS A 202 -9.79 2.87 -19.38
C LYS A 202 -10.18 1.43 -19.03
N ARG A 203 -9.88 0.98 -17.82
CA ARG A 203 -10.17 -0.38 -17.34
C ARG A 203 -11.65 -0.58 -16.98
N SER A 204 -12.36 0.49 -16.63
CA SER A 204 -13.80 0.46 -16.31
C SER A 204 -14.69 0.28 -17.56
N ARG A 205 -14.15 0.46 -18.77
CA ARG A 205 -14.91 0.40 -20.03
C ARG A 205 -14.88 -0.98 -20.72
N THR A 206 -14.05 -1.90 -20.26
CA THR A 206 -13.85 -3.22 -20.90
C THR A 206 -14.32 -4.41 -20.04
N GLY A 207 -14.98 -4.18 -18.94
CA GLY A 207 -15.69 -5.16 -18.11
C GLY A 207 -17.17 -4.80 -18.06
#